data_57ed99760557926c65b708f050cefc66
#
_entry.id   57ed99760557926c65b708f050cefc66
#
_cell.length_a   1.000
_cell.length_b   1.000
_cell.length_c   1.000
_cell.angle_alpha   90.00
_cell.angle_beta   90.00
_cell.angle_gamma   90.00
#
_symmetry.space_group_name_H-M   'P 1'
#
loop_
_entity.id
_entity.type
_entity.pdbx_description
1 polymer ?
#
loop_
_entity_poly.entity_id
_entity_poly.type
_entity_poly.pdbx_seq_one_letter_code
_entity_poly.pdbx_strand_id
1 'polypeptide(L)'
;MKNYKILRSEDRGYASHGWLKSHHSFSFANYQNPEWVHFGALRVINDDVVMGGRGFGSHPHDNMEIISIPLSGDLAHKDSNGNEKVIKNGDIQVMSAGTGIVHSEYNANEDRDVNFLQIWVFPNEKNVTPRYQQKTINFDKSHNNFLTLLSPDRDAEESVWIHQNAWFSLATIDANTTVQYQKHDANNGTYIFILEGDAIVRDEKLNTKDAIMFDDLADFAVNVQNNPAKVLILEVPMNF
;
A
#
# COMPACT_ATOMS: atom_id res chain seq x y z
N MET A 1 -27.37 0.13 9.80
CA MET A 1 -26.57 -0.18 8.59
C MET A 1 -25.12 -0.31 9.02
N LYS A 2 -24.36 -1.23 8.45
CA LYS A 2 -22.93 -1.36 8.75
C LYS A 2 -22.19 -0.12 8.18
N ASN A 3 -21.42 0.58 9.00
CA ASN A 3 -20.64 1.77 8.58
C ASN A 3 -19.25 1.36 8.07
N TYR A 4 -19.15 0.25 7.33
CA TYR A 4 -17.94 -0.23 6.72
C TYR A 4 -18.23 -1.03 5.46
N LYS A 5 -17.21 -1.15 4.59
CA LYS A 5 -17.22 -2.02 3.42
C LYS A 5 -16.15 -3.09 3.56
N ILE A 6 -16.40 -4.26 3.02
CA ILE A 6 -15.43 -5.35 2.93
C ILE A 6 -15.21 -5.65 1.44
N LEU A 7 -13.96 -5.73 1.05
CA LEU A 7 -13.53 -6.24 -0.25
C LEU A 7 -12.86 -7.58 -0.04
N ARG A 8 -13.50 -8.65 -0.48
CA ARG A 8 -12.92 -9.99 -0.39
C ARG A 8 -11.84 -10.18 -1.46
N SER A 9 -10.88 -11.05 -1.18
CA SER A 9 -9.78 -11.33 -2.10
C SER A 9 -10.27 -11.79 -3.47
N GLU A 10 -11.30 -12.63 -3.51
CA GLU A 10 -11.96 -13.15 -4.72
C GLU A 10 -12.77 -12.12 -5.51
N ASP A 11 -13.19 -11.02 -4.87
CA ASP A 11 -13.97 -9.94 -5.50
C ASP A 11 -13.09 -8.84 -6.11
N ARG A 12 -11.77 -8.92 -5.90
CA ARG A 12 -10.83 -7.96 -6.49
C ARG A 12 -10.75 -8.13 -8.00
N GLY A 13 -10.54 -7.03 -8.71
CA GLY A 13 -10.23 -7.08 -10.15
C GLY A 13 -9.00 -7.93 -10.42
N TYR A 14 -8.98 -8.65 -11.54
CA TYR A 14 -7.84 -9.46 -11.95
C TYR A 14 -7.45 -9.19 -13.39
N ALA A 15 -6.15 -9.02 -13.62
CA ALA A 15 -5.57 -8.94 -14.95
C ALA A 15 -4.36 -9.89 -15.05
N SER A 16 -4.23 -10.56 -16.22
CA SER A 16 -3.08 -11.39 -16.52
C SER A 16 -2.59 -11.12 -17.94
N HIS A 17 -1.31 -10.81 -18.06
CA HIS A 17 -0.63 -10.55 -19.34
C HIS A 17 0.49 -11.56 -19.62
N GLY A 18 0.42 -12.73 -18.98
CA GLY A 18 1.46 -13.75 -19.05
C GLY A 18 2.62 -13.44 -18.08
N TRP A 19 3.33 -12.35 -18.31
CA TRP A 19 4.45 -11.92 -17.46
C TRP A 19 4.02 -11.14 -16.21
N LEU A 20 2.78 -10.66 -16.15
CA LEU A 20 2.17 -9.91 -15.04
C LEU A 20 0.87 -10.60 -14.62
N LYS A 21 0.71 -10.82 -13.32
CA LYS A 21 -0.58 -11.09 -12.67
C LYS A 21 -0.84 -9.97 -11.69
N SER A 22 -1.98 -9.30 -11.79
CA SER A 22 -2.32 -8.12 -10.99
C SER A 22 -3.71 -8.26 -10.40
N HIS A 23 -3.84 -8.04 -9.08
CA HIS A 23 -5.14 -7.97 -8.39
C HIS A 23 -5.41 -6.53 -7.96
N HIS A 24 -6.55 -5.99 -8.40
CA HIS A 24 -6.91 -4.59 -8.21
C HIS A 24 -7.97 -4.43 -7.11
N SER A 25 -7.70 -3.61 -6.09
CA SER A 25 -8.71 -3.24 -5.10
C SER A 25 -9.69 -2.19 -5.63
N PHE A 26 -9.22 -1.34 -6.53
CA PHE A 26 -10.01 -0.27 -7.16
C PHE A 26 -9.94 -0.36 -8.67
N SER A 27 -10.86 0.35 -9.34
CA SER A 27 -10.87 0.46 -10.81
C SER A 27 -9.52 0.93 -11.33
N PHE A 28 -8.90 0.12 -12.18
CA PHE A 28 -7.57 0.36 -12.73
C PHE A 28 -7.45 -0.27 -14.12
N ALA A 29 -6.82 0.44 -15.06
CA ALA A 29 -6.66 0.02 -16.45
C ALA A 29 -8.00 -0.45 -17.07
N ASN A 30 -8.10 -1.72 -17.48
CA ASN A 30 -9.30 -2.29 -18.06
C ASN A 30 -10.32 -2.82 -17.03
N TYR A 31 -9.94 -2.90 -15.76
CA TYR A 31 -10.87 -3.25 -14.68
C TYR A 31 -11.67 -2.02 -14.25
N GLN A 32 -12.99 -2.07 -14.43
CA GLN A 32 -13.89 -0.99 -14.08
C GLN A 32 -15.00 -1.50 -13.18
N ASN A 33 -15.05 -0.99 -11.94
CA ASN A 33 -16.11 -1.24 -10.99
C ASN A 33 -16.51 0.08 -10.31
N PRO A 34 -17.74 0.60 -10.58
CA PRO A 34 -18.18 1.90 -10.06
C PRO A 34 -18.29 1.96 -8.54
N GLU A 35 -18.40 0.81 -7.85
CA GLU A 35 -18.45 0.74 -6.40
C GLU A 35 -17.04 0.80 -5.76
N TRP A 36 -16.00 0.52 -6.54
CA TRP A 36 -14.61 0.43 -6.14
C TRP A 36 -13.72 1.31 -7.01
N VAL A 37 -13.88 2.64 -6.90
CA VAL A 37 -13.07 3.61 -7.67
C VAL A 37 -11.90 4.13 -6.84
N HIS A 38 -12.16 4.49 -5.60
CA HIS A 38 -11.18 4.96 -4.61
C HIS A 38 -11.78 4.90 -3.20
N PHE A 39 -10.95 5.09 -2.19
CA PHE A 39 -11.37 5.29 -0.81
C PHE A 39 -10.68 6.54 -0.24
N GLY A 40 -11.43 7.65 -0.07
CA GLY A 40 -10.79 8.92 0.23
C GLY A 40 -9.68 9.23 -0.79
N ALA A 41 -8.55 9.70 -0.33
CA ALA A 41 -7.38 9.96 -1.19
C ALA A 41 -6.68 8.70 -1.73
N LEU A 42 -7.03 7.51 -1.26
CA LEU A 42 -6.44 6.24 -1.73
C LEU A 42 -7.05 5.83 -3.07
N ARG A 43 -6.25 5.92 -4.15
CA ARG A 43 -6.73 5.73 -5.53
C ARG A 43 -6.47 4.35 -6.09
N VAL A 44 -5.33 3.75 -5.78
CA VAL A 44 -4.91 2.44 -6.31
C VAL A 44 -4.32 1.60 -5.20
N ILE A 45 -4.69 0.33 -5.16
CA ILE A 45 -3.93 -0.75 -4.52
C ILE A 45 -3.94 -1.93 -5.47
N ASN A 46 -2.81 -2.17 -6.10
CA ASN A 46 -2.55 -3.35 -6.91
C ASN A 46 -1.59 -4.27 -6.16
N ASP A 47 -1.88 -5.55 -6.20
CA ASP A 47 -1.02 -6.63 -5.73
C ASP A 47 -0.49 -7.34 -6.98
N ASP A 48 0.74 -6.99 -7.35
CA ASP A 48 1.35 -7.33 -8.63
C ASP A 48 2.39 -8.43 -8.46
N VAL A 49 2.31 -9.45 -9.32
CA VAL A 49 3.35 -10.47 -9.47
C VAL A 49 3.93 -10.36 -10.87
N VAL A 50 5.22 -10.03 -10.94
CA VAL A 50 5.96 -9.81 -12.19
C VAL A 50 7.05 -10.86 -12.35
N MET A 51 7.05 -11.55 -13.49
CA MET A 51 8.05 -12.58 -13.81
C MET A 51 9.47 -12.01 -13.87
N GLY A 52 10.46 -12.88 -13.61
CA GLY A 52 11.88 -12.55 -13.69
C GLY A 52 12.26 -11.82 -14.98
N GLY A 53 13.04 -10.74 -14.89
CA GLY A 53 13.50 -9.92 -16.00
C GLY A 53 12.41 -9.14 -16.74
N ARG A 54 11.15 -9.17 -16.26
CA ARG A 54 10.01 -8.45 -16.85
C ARG A 54 9.65 -7.24 -16.00
N GLY A 55 8.79 -6.36 -16.55
CA GLY A 55 8.37 -5.16 -15.84
C GLY A 55 7.59 -4.20 -16.71
N PHE A 56 7.36 -3.02 -16.16
CA PHE A 56 6.66 -1.92 -16.80
C PHE A 56 7.66 -0.98 -17.45
N GLY A 57 7.57 -0.84 -18.77
CA GLY A 57 8.39 0.11 -19.52
C GLY A 57 8.14 1.55 -19.12
N SER A 58 8.92 2.47 -19.68
CA SER A 58 8.81 3.90 -19.37
C SER A 58 7.40 4.44 -19.62
N HIS A 59 6.81 5.05 -18.59
CA HIS A 59 5.48 5.65 -18.63
C HIS A 59 5.42 6.90 -17.72
N PRO A 60 4.57 7.87 -18.05
CA PRO A 60 4.50 9.13 -17.33
C PRO A 60 3.48 9.08 -16.18
N HIS A 61 3.75 9.91 -15.15
CA HIS A 61 2.80 10.28 -14.10
C HIS A 61 2.89 11.77 -13.82
N ASP A 62 1.79 12.37 -13.39
CA ASP A 62 1.72 13.70 -12.81
C ASP A 62 0.76 13.72 -11.63
N ASN A 63 1.01 14.64 -10.68
CA ASN A 63 0.14 14.91 -9.53
C ASN A 63 -0.38 13.63 -8.84
N MET A 64 0.53 12.69 -8.56
CA MET A 64 0.25 11.44 -7.88
C MET A 64 1.40 11.08 -6.93
N GLU A 65 1.05 10.59 -5.76
CA GLU A 65 1.98 9.94 -4.85
C GLU A 65 1.94 8.44 -5.12
N ILE A 66 3.07 7.85 -5.48
CA ILE A 66 3.20 6.45 -5.90
C ILE A 66 4.11 5.73 -4.91
N ILE A 67 3.58 4.67 -4.31
CA ILE A 67 4.25 3.91 -3.27
C ILE A 67 4.42 2.47 -3.73
N SER A 68 5.65 1.93 -3.62
CA SER A 68 5.96 0.53 -3.90
C SER A 68 6.46 -0.16 -2.64
N ILE A 69 5.87 -1.32 -2.32
CA ILE A 69 6.25 -2.15 -1.17
C ILE A 69 6.44 -3.59 -1.68
N PRO A 70 7.69 -4.05 -1.92
CA PRO A 70 7.95 -5.44 -2.25
C PRO A 70 7.58 -6.37 -1.10
N LEU A 71 6.76 -7.39 -1.40
CA LEU A 71 6.36 -8.45 -0.47
C LEU A 71 7.28 -9.67 -0.59
N SER A 72 7.80 -9.92 -1.81
CA SER A 72 8.84 -10.92 -2.08
C SER A 72 9.60 -10.56 -3.35
N GLY A 73 10.89 -10.91 -3.42
CA GLY A 73 11.77 -10.48 -4.52
C GLY A 73 12.10 -8.98 -4.44
N ASP A 74 12.74 -8.45 -5.45
CA ASP A 74 13.24 -7.08 -5.50
C ASP A 74 12.75 -6.36 -6.76
N LEU A 75 12.39 -5.08 -6.63
CA LEU A 75 11.89 -4.24 -7.72
C LEU A 75 12.94 -3.20 -8.13
N ALA A 76 13.30 -3.15 -9.41
CA ALA A 76 14.18 -2.13 -9.96
C ALA A 76 13.35 -0.94 -10.44
N HIS A 77 13.70 0.25 -9.98
CA HIS A 77 13.09 1.53 -10.36
C HIS A 77 14.11 2.41 -11.09
N LYS A 78 13.64 3.07 -12.14
CA LYS A 78 14.41 4.11 -12.84
C LYS A 78 13.48 5.23 -13.27
N ASP A 79 13.91 6.51 -13.08
CA ASP A 79 13.09 7.67 -13.42
C ASP A 79 13.87 8.77 -14.17
N SER A 80 13.10 9.74 -14.70
CA SER A 80 13.64 10.88 -15.46
C SER A 80 14.43 11.90 -14.63
N ASN A 81 14.37 11.80 -13.30
CA ASN A 81 15.17 12.63 -12.38
C ASN A 81 16.55 12.03 -12.08
N GLY A 82 16.88 10.89 -12.70
CA GLY A 82 18.16 10.22 -12.54
C GLY A 82 18.23 9.25 -11.37
N ASN A 83 17.12 8.95 -10.73
CA ASN A 83 17.08 7.87 -9.74
C ASN A 83 17.13 6.52 -10.48
N GLU A 84 18.06 5.67 -10.07
CA GLU A 84 18.17 4.27 -10.49
C GLU A 84 18.46 3.45 -9.24
N LYS A 85 17.47 2.73 -8.75
CA LYS A 85 17.48 2.06 -7.44
C LYS A 85 16.85 0.68 -7.51
N VAL A 86 17.30 -0.19 -6.60
CA VAL A 86 16.62 -1.44 -6.30
C VAL A 86 15.88 -1.28 -4.97
N ILE A 87 14.57 -1.48 -5.00
CA ILE A 87 13.69 -1.52 -3.84
C ILE A 87 13.63 -2.98 -3.42
N LYS A 88 14.31 -3.32 -2.33
CA LYS A 88 14.42 -4.71 -1.88
C LYS A 88 13.17 -5.13 -1.11
N ASN A 89 12.94 -6.43 -1.03
CA ASN A 89 12.01 -6.95 -0.02
C ASN A 89 12.44 -6.44 1.37
N GLY A 90 11.52 -5.78 2.06
CA GLY A 90 11.80 -5.08 3.32
C GLY A 90 12.00 -3.58 3.19
N ASP A 91 11.95 -3.03 1.99
CA ASP A 91 11.95 -1.58 1.78
C ASP A 91 10.53 -1.05 1.51
N ILE A 92 10.36 0.24 1.71
CA ILE A 92 9.26 1.05 1.19
C ILE A 92 9.82 2.19 0.35
N GLN A 93 9.19 2.47 -0.78
CA GLN A 93 9.55 3.56 -1.68
C GLN A 93 8.36 4.48 -1.89
N VAL A 94 8.60 5.78 -1.97
CA VAL A 94 7.65 6.81 -2.40
C VAL A 94 8.25 7.62 -3.53
N MET A 95 7.48 7.82 -4.60
CA MET A 95 7.74 8.75 -5.68
C MET A 95 6.60 9.76 -5.75
N SER A 96 6.89 11.05 -5.53
CA SER A 96 5.95 12.13 -5.79
C SER A 96 6.11 12.56 -7.25
N ALA A 97 5.07 12.37 -8.05
CA ALA A 97 5.12 12.70 -9.49
C ALA A 97 5.06 14.21 -9.78
N GLY A 98 4.39 14.99 -8.93
CA GLY A 98 4.38 16.46 -8.98
C GLY A 98 4.08 17.02 -10.36
N THR A 99 4.96 17.89 -10.88
CA THR A 99 4.84 18.52 -12.21
C THR A 99 5.01 17.55 -13.38
N GLY A 100 5.39 16.30 -13.13
CA GLY A 100 5.54 15.25 -14.13
C GLY A 100 6.85 14.49 -13.97
N ILE A 101 6.77 13.17 -14.04
CA ILE A 101 7.90 12.26 -14.02
C ILE A 101 7.63 11.11 -14.99
N VAL A 102 8.67 10.59 -15.61
CA VAL A 102 8.62 9.35 -16.40
C VAL A 102 9.45 8.32 -15.68
N HIS A 103 8.87 7.15 -15.42
CA HIS A 103 9.60 6.08 -14.75
C HIS A 103 9.34 4.71 -15.39
N SER A 104 10.13 3.74 -14.97
CA SER A 104 10.00 2.32 -15.31
C SER A 104 10.24 1.47 -14.07
N GLU A 105 9.57 0.33 -13.99
CA GLU A 105 9.68 -0.61 -12.88
C GLU A 105 9.83 -2.03 -13.43
N TYR A 106 10.91 -2.71 -13.04
CA TYR A 106 11.23 -4.06 -13.50
C TYR A 106 11.48 -4.98 -12.32
N ASN A 107 11.21 -6.27 -12.49
CA ASN A 107 11.74 -7.26 -11.57
C ASN A 107 13.27 -7.22 -11.63
N ALA A 108 13.92 -6.94 -10.50
CA ALA A 108 15.38 -6.89 -10.40
C ALA A 108 16.03 -8.27 -10.41
N ASN A 109 15.23 -9.34 -10.28
CA ASN A 109 15.69 -10.73 -10.34
C ASN A 109 15.35 -11.30 -11.73
N GLU A 110 16.23 -12.09 -12.30
CA GLU A 110 15.99 -12.75 -13.59
C GLU A 110 15.35 -14.13 -13.44
N ASP A 111 15.56 -14.80 -12.30
CA ASP A 111 15.28 -16.21 -12.05
C ASP A 111 14.05 -16.46 -11.17
N ARG A 112 13.44 -15.43 -10.63
CA ARG A 112 12.28 -15.52 -9.74
C ARG A 112 11.33 -14.34 -9.90
N ASP A 113 10.07 -14.55 -9.55
CA ASP A 113 9.06 -13.52 -9.55
C ASP A 113 9.31 -12.48 -8.43
N VAL A 114 8.89 -11.25 -8.66
CA VAL A 114 8.69 -10.23 -7.62
C VAL A 114 7.20 -10.07 -7.38
N ASN A 115 6.79 -10.06 -6.09
CA ASN A 115 5.46 -9.65 -5.68
C ASN A 115 5.56 -8.35 -4.89
N PHE A 116 4.80 -7.34 -5.27
CA PHE A 116 4.80 -6.04 -4.59
C PHE A 116 3.42 -5.39 -4.62
N LEU A 117 3.18 -4.49 -3.66
CA LEU A 117 2.04 -3.59 -3.69
C LEU A 117 2.42 -2.32 -4.43
N GLN A 118 1.61 -1.94 -5.42
CA GLN A 118 1.62 -0.63 -6.06
C GLN A 118 0.44 0.17 -5.52
N ILE A 119 0.73 1.26 -4.78
CA ILE A 119 -0.29 2.06 -4.11
C ILE A 119 -0.19 3.49 -4.62
N TRP A 120 -1.34 4.08 -5.01
CA TRP A 120 -1.41 5.48 -5.42
C TRP A 120 -2.31 6.27 -4.50
N VAL A 121 -1.84 7.44 -4.10
CA VAL A 121 -2.57 8.39 -3.25
C VAL A 121 -2.62 9.74 -3.95
N PHE A 122 -3.82 10.35 -4.01
CA PHE A 122 -3.95 11.71 -4.49
C PHE A 122 -3.20 12.67 -3.55
N PRO A 123 -2.34 13.57 -4.06
CA PRO A 123 -1.61 14.50 -3.23
C PRO A 123 -2.52 15.64 -2.72
N ASN A 124 -2.15 16.23 -1.59
CA ASN A 124 -2.79 17.44 -1.04
C ASN A 124 -2.29 18.73 -1.70
N GLU A 125 -1.18 18.67 -2.43
CA GLU A 125 -0.57 19.79 -3.15
C GLU A 125 -0.22 19.37 -4.57
N LYS A 126 -0.67 20.15 -5.56
CA LYS A 126 -0.40 19.88 -6.97
C LYS A 126 0.85 20.62 -7.45
N ASN A 127 1.46 20.08 -8.52
CA ASN A 127 2.61 20.67 -9.20
C ASN A 127 3.84 20.86 -8.30
N VAL A 128 3.98 20.00 -7.29
CA VAL A 128 5.20 19.95 -6.48
C VAL A 128 6.39 19.49 -7.31
N THR A 129 7.59 19.76 -6.85
CA THR A 129 8.82 19.21 -7.48
C THR A 129 8.82 17.69 -7.36
N PRO A 130 9.00 16.95 -8.45
CA PRO A 130 9.10 15.48 -8.39
C PRO A 130 10.23 15.04 -7.47
N ARG A 131 9.99 13.99 -6.69
CA ARG A 131 10.95 13.47 -5.71
C ARG A 131 10.86 11.96 -5.58
N TYR A 132 11.91 11.40 -5.03
CA TYR A 132 12.06 9.98 -4.70
C TYR A 132 12.58 9.83 -3.27
N GLN A 133 12.02 8.89 -2.52
CA GLN A 133 12.53 8.48 -1.20
C GLN A 133 12.33 6.98 -1.01
N GLN A 134 13.31 6.32 -0.38
CA GLN A 134 13.27 4.90 -0.04
C GLN A 134 13.86 4.69 1.33
N LYS A 135 13.26 3.80 2.13
CA LYS A 135 13.77 3.39 3.44
C LYS A 135 13.59 1.89 3.64
N THR A 136 14.50 1.29 4.40
CA THR A 136 14.37 -0.09 4.87
C THR A 136 13.50 -0.12 6.13
N ILE A 137 12.53 -1.03 6.14
CA ILE A 137 11.59 -1.23 7.23
C ILE A 137 12.27 -2.04 8.34
N ASN A 138 12.24 -1.53 9.56
CA ASN A 138 12.67 -2.31 10.73
C ASN A 138 11.49 -3.19 11.22
N PHE A 139 11.39 -4.40 10.69
CA PHE A 139 10.31 -5.32 11.04
C PHE A 139 10.27 -5.73 12.52
N ASP A 140 11.38 -5.68 13.26
CA ASP A 140 11.37 -5.98 14.68
C ASP A 140 10.48 -5.01 15.46
N LYS A 141 10.36 -3.76 14.98
CA LYS A 141 9.47 -2.74 15.56
C LYS A 141 7.99 -2.94 15.21
N SER A 142 7.68 -3.78 14.22
CA SER A 142 6.31 -4.10 13.82
C SER A 142 5.74 -5.34 14.52
N HIS A 143 6.52 -6.00 15.40
CA HIS A 143 6.08 -7.20 16.10
C HIS A 143 5.08 -6.84 17.20
N ASN A 144 3.84 -7.32 17.07
CA ASN A 144 2.70 -6.99 17.93
C ASN A 144 2.51 -5.48 18.16
N ASN A 145 2.90 -4.68 17.18
CA ASN A 145 2.83 -3.23 17.20
C ASN A 145 2.69 -2.66 15.78
N PHE A 146 1.90 -1.59 15.61
CA PHE A 146 1.79 -0.90 14.32
C PHE A 146 2.96 0.08 14.15
N LEU A 147 3.91 -0.30 13.30
CA LEU A 147 5.03 0.54 12.88
C LEU A 147 4.58 1.46 11.74
N THR A 148 4.74 2.76 11.89
CA THR A 148 4.48 3.73 10.83
C THR A 148 5.58 3.64 9.75
N LEU A 149 5.17 3.31 8.52
CA LEU A 149 6.05 3.20 7.35
C LEU A 149 6.11 4.49 6.54
N LEU A 150 4.99 5.21 6.52
CA LEU A 150 4.78 6.42 5.73
C LEU A 150 3.94 7.42 6.54
N SER A 151 4.29 8.70 6.47
CA SER A 151 3.60 9.78 7.18
C SER A 151 3.72 11.12 6.44
N PRO A 152 2.96 12.17 6.80
CA PRO A 152 3.15 13.51 6.25
C PRO A 152 4.37 14.24 6.84
N ASP A 153 5.01 13.69 7.87
CA ASP A 153 6.15 14.31 8.54
C ASP A 153 7.43 14.18 7.70
N ARG A 154 7.94 15.32 7.24
CA ARG A 154 9.14 15.39 6.39
C ARG A 154 10.42 15.04 7.16
N ASP A 155 10.42 15.25 8.46
CA ASP A 155 11.58 15.06 9.33
C ASP A 155 11.57 13.69 10.03
N ALA A 156 10.57 12.84 9.75
CA ALA A 156 10.49 11.51 10.33
C ALA A 156 11.70 10.64 9.95
N GLU A 157 12.43 10.17 10.96
CA GLU A 157 13.63 9.34 10.73
C GLU A 157 13.28 7.92 10.27
N GLU A 158 12.16 7.36 10.72
CA GLU A 158 11.82 5.94 10.51
C GLU A 158 10.81 5.70 9.38
N SER A 159 10.04 6.71 8.96
CA SER A 159 9.08 6.61 7.86
C SER A 159 9.53 7.38 6.63
N VAL A 160 9.01 7.01 5.46
CA VAL A 160 9.06 7.87 4.27
C VAL A 160 7.95 8.92 4.38
N TRP A 161 8.14 10.10 3.79
CA TRP A 161 7.10 11.13 3.83
C TRP A 161 6.36 11.28 2.51
N ILE A 162 5.13 11.79 2.55
CA ILE A 162 4.21 11.92 1.43
C ILE A 162 3.54 13.30 1.42
N HIS A 163 3.22 13.81 0.23
CA HIS A 163 2.40 15.01 0.04
C HIS A 163 0.90 14.71 0.25
N GLN A 164 0.56 14.13 1.39
CA GLN A 164 -0.82 13.93 1.81
C GLN A 164 -0.88 13.73 3.33
N ASN A 165 -2.01 14.08 3.95
CA ASN A 165 -2.28 13.81 5.35
C ASN A 165 -2.64 12.32 5.55
N ALA A 166 -1.69 11.45 5.25
CA ALA A 166 -1.86 10.00 5.22
C ALA A 166 -0.78 9.28 6.02
N TRP A 167 -1.15 8.16 6.66
CA TRP A 167 -0.24 7.28 7.39
C TRP A 167 -0.42 5.85 6.95
N PHE A 168 0.68 5.15 6.68
CA PHE A 168 0.69 3.72 6.44
C PHE A 168 1.41 3.03 7.58
N SER A 169 0.77 2.03 8.16
CA SER A 169 1.30 1.30 9.31
C SER A 169 1.24 -0.21 9.08
N LEU A 170 2.28 -0.92 9.48
CA LEU A 170 2.42 -2.35 9.33
C LEU A 170 2.58 -3.01 10.69
N ALA A 171 1.90 -4.14 10.91
CA ALA A 171 2.13 -5.01 12.05
C ALA A 171 2.24 -6.47 11.63
N THR A 172 3.14 -7.21 12.29
CA THR A 172 3.14 -8.67 12.35
C THR A 172 2.62 -9.07 13.73
N ILE A 173 1.46 -9.72 13.77
CA ILE A 173 0.71 -10.00 14.99
C ILE A 173 0.70 -11.51 15.24
N ASP A 174 1.15 -11.92 16.41
CA ASP A 174 1.16 -13.33 16.81
C ASP A 174 -0.26 -13.89 16.99
N ALA A 175 -0.37 -15.21 16.95
CA ALA A 175 -1.61 -15.89 17.31
C ALA A 175 -2.05 -15.54 18.75
N ASN A 176 -3.36 -15.51 18.98
CA ASN A 176 -4.01 -15.17 20.26
C ASN A 176 -3.65 -13.76 20.78
N THR A 177 -3.35 -12.83 19.88
CA THR A 177 -2.94 -11.46 20.23
C THR A 177 -3.93 -10.43 19.64
N THR A 178 -4.17 -9.38 20.43
CA THR A 178 -4.96 -8.22 20.01
C THR A 178 -4.08 -6.98 20.06
N VAL A 179 -4.01 -6.25 18.95
CA VAL A 179 -3.27 -4.99 18.84
C VAL A 179 -4.25 -3.86 18.60
N GLN A 180 -4.11 -2.79 19.38
CA GLN A 180 -4.91 -1.57 19.21
C GLN A 180 -4.27 -0.66 18.16
N TYR A 181 -5.10 -0.02 17.35
CA TYR A 181 -4.71 1.05 16.45
C TYR A 181 -5.50 2.30 16.77
N GLN A 182 -4.80 3.42 16.91
CA GLN A 182 -5.40 4.75 17.04
C GLN A 182 -5.06 5.56 15.79
N LYS A 183 -6.07 6.15 15.15
CA LYS A 183 -5.85 7.02 14.00
C LYS A 183 -5.05 8.25 14.38
N HIS A 184 -4.22 8.70 13.47
CA HIS A 184 -3.42 9.93 13.61
C HIS A 184 -4.29 11.18 13.36
N ASP A 185 -5.28 11.09 12.47
CA ASP A 185 -6.25 12.16 12.22
C ASP A 185 -7.68 11.59 12.27
N ALA A 186 -8.52 12.15 13.14
CA ALA A 186 -9.90 11.71 13.33
C ALA A 186 -10.76 11.82 12.05
N ASN A 187 -10.40 12.71 11.12
CA ASN A 187 -11.11 12.93 9.85
C ASN A 187 -10.72 11.94 8.75
N ASN A 188 -9.69 11.14 8.97
CA ASN A 188 -9.25 10.14 8.01
C ASN A 188 -10.14 8.89 8.03
N GLY A 189 -10.24 8.24 6.88
CA GLY A 189 -10.72 6.87 6.78
C GLY A 189 -9.57 5.88 6.91
N THR A 190 -9.90 4.64 7.23
CA THR A 190 -8.95 3.55 7.42
C THR A 190 -9.26 2.42 6.45
N TYR A 191 -8.28 2.03 5.65
CA TYR A 191 -8.29 0.84 4.80
C TYR A 191 -7.33 -0.17 5.40
N ILE A 192 -7.84 -1.32 5.85
CA ILE A 192 -7.06 -2.39 6.48
C ILE A 192 -6.94 -3.54 5.48
N PHE A 193 -5.73 -3.96 5.16
CA PHE A 193 -5.42 -5.02 4.22
C PHE A 193 -4.66 -6.15 4.90
N ILE A 194 -5.20 -7.37 4.84
CA ILE A 194 -4.55 -8.55 5.38
C ILE A 194 -3.54 -9.08 4.36
N LEU A 195 -2.28 -8.86 4.61
CA LEU A 195 -1.21 -9.34 3.71
C LEU A 195 -1.03 -10.85 3.80
N GLU A 196 -1.03 -11.37 5.03
CA GLU A 196 -0.82 -12.79 5.35
C GLU A 196 -1.64 -13.17 6.59
N GLY A 197 -2.08 -14.43 6.69
CA GLY A 197 -2.84 -14.94 7.81
C GLY A 197 -4.31 -14.54 7.79
N ASP A 198 -4.91 -14.47 8.97
CA ASP A 198 -6.29 -14.04 9.18
C ASP A 198 -6.43 -13.18 10.45
N ALA A 199 -7.34 -12.21 10.41
CA ALA A 199 -7.61 -11.33 11.54
C ALA A 199 -9.10 -11.02 11.66
N ILE A 200 -9.52 -10.58 12.86
CA ILE A 200 -10.86 -10.07 13.13
C ILE A 200 -10.77 -8.58 13.39
N VAL A 201 -11.53 -7.80 12.64
CA VAL A 201 -11.68 -6.35 12.79
C VAL A 201 -13.17 -6.03 12.79
N ARG A 202 -13.68 -5.28 13.78
CA ARG A 202 -15.12 -4.94 13.89
C ARG A 202 -16.05 -6.18 13.84
N ASP A 203 -15.65 -7.27 14.50
CA ASP A 203 -16.33 -8.57 14.50
C ASP A 203 -16.40 -9.27 13.13
N GLU A 204 -15.74 -8.72 12.11
CA GLU A 204 -15.63 -9.34 10.79
C GLU A 204 -14.33 -10.13 10.66
N LYS A 205 -14.44 -11.39 10.29
CA LYS A 205 -13.28 -12.21 9.94
C LYS A 205 -12.79 -11.86 8.54
N LEU A 206 -11.51 -11.53 8.44
CA LEU A 206 -10.78 -11.22 7.21
C LEU A 206 -9.70 -12.27 7.01
N ASN A 207 -9.62 -12.81 5.81
CA ASN A 207 -8.58 -13.76 5.41
C ASN A 207 -7.46 -13.05 4.64
N THR A 208 -6.40 -13.77 4.32
CA THR A 208 -5.32 -13.27 3.46
C THR A 208 -5.85 -12.58 2.20
N LYS A 209 -5.39 -11.35 1.95
CA LYS A 209 -5.77 -10.49 0.83
C LYS A 209 -7.20 -9.93 0.86
N ASP A 210 -7.96 -10.14 1.92
CA ASP A 210 -9.17 -9.39 2.20
C ASP A 210 -8.84 -7.98 2.70
N ALA A 211 -9.77 -7.06 2.51
CA ALA A 211 -9.71 -5.72 3.08
C ALA A 211 -11.03 -5.29 3.72
N ILE A 212 -10.95 -4.46 4.74
CA ILE A 212 -12.07 -3.73 5.33
C ILE A 212 -11.76 -2.24 5.37
N MET A 213 -12.75 -1.40 5.12
CA MET A 213 -12.59 0.06 5.13
C MET A 213 -13.76 0.76 5.81
N PHE A 214 -13.45 1.80 6.58
CA PHE A 214 -14.40 2.61 7.34
C PHE A 214 -13.78 3.97 7.73
N ASP A 215 -14.63 4.93 8.11
CA ASP A 215 -14.23 6.29 8.49
C ASP A 215 -14.80 6.74 9.84
N ASP A 216 -15.66 5.92 10.46
CA ASP A 216 -16.45 6.25 11.63
C ASP A 216 -15.80 6.00 13.00
N LEU A 217 -14.63 5.36 13.05
CA LEU A 217 -13.91 5.06 14.30
C LEU A 217 -12.57 5.80 14.37
N ALA A 218 -12.26 6.35 15.55
CA ALA A 218 -10.97 6.95 15.85
C ALA A 218 -9.92 5.90 16.29
N ASP A 219 -10.39 4.81 16.91
CA ASP A 219 -9.58 3.69 17.37
C ASP A 219 -10.31 2.36 17.14
N PHE A 220 -9.56 1.30 16.99
CA PHE A 220 -10.08 -0.06 16.81
C PHE A 220 -9.03 -1.11 17.15
N ALA A 221 -9.50 -2.34 17.34
CA ALA A 221 -8.65 -3.49 17.60
C ALA A 221 -8.52 -4.38 16.35
N VAL A 222 -7.32 -4.93 16.16
CA VAL A 222 -7.06 -6.05 15.26
C VAL A 222 -6.77 -7.27 16.11
N ASN A 223 -7.65 -8.28 16.03
CA ASN A 223 -7.53 -9.51 16.81
C ASN A 223 -7.10 -10.66 15.91
N VAL A 224 -6.03 -11.34 16.27
CA VAL A 224 -5.50 -12.51 15.57
C VAL A 224 -5.68 -13.73 16.48
N GLN A 225 -6.35 -14.77 15.96
CA GLN A 225 -6.72 -15.93 16.78
C GLN A 225 -5.77 -17.11 16.63
N ASN A 226 -5.74 -17.74 15.46
CA ASN A 226 -5.14 -19.08 15.33
C ASN A 226 -3.72 -19.07 14.76
N ASN A 227 -3.45 -18.23 13.76
CA ASN A 227 -2.17 -18.17 13.08
C ASN A 227 -1.70 -16.71 13.06
N PRO A 228 -0.39 -16.45 13.08
CA PRO A 228 0.12 -15.10 12.93
C PRO A 228 -0.42 -14.42 11.68
N ALA A 229 -0.62 -13.12 11.76
CA ALA A 229 -1.08 -12.30 10.65
C ALA A 229 -0.16 -11.12 10.40
N LYS A 230 -0.03 -10.72 9.12
CA LYS A 230 0.64 -9.49 8.70
C LYS A 230 -0.40 -8.54 8.15
N VAL A 231 -0.52 -7.38 8.78
CA VAL A 231 -1.62 -6.43 8.55
C VAL A 231 -1.05 -5.07 8.16
N LEU A 232 -1.50 -4.54 7.01
CA LEU A 232 -1.20 -3.20 6.54
C LEU A 232 -2.43 -2.31 6.74
N ILE A 233 -2.24 -1.17 7.41
CA ILE A 233 -3.25 -0.14 7.58
C ILE A 233 -2.86 1.08 6.75
N LEU A 234 -3.80 1.58 5.94
CA LEU A 234 -3.66 2.80 5.17
C LEU A 234 -4.72 3.80 5.67
N GLU A 235 -4.25 4.79 6.39
CA GLU A 235 -5.07 5.89 6.89
C GLU A 235 -4.94 7.07 5.92
N VAL A 236 -6.06 7.53 5.36
CA VAL A 236 -6.10 8.57 4.32
C VAL A 236 -7.26 9.55 4.55
N PRO A 237 -7.12 10.82 4.16
CA PRO A 237 -8.24 11.77 4.25
C PRO A 237 -9.39 11.38 3.32
N MET A 238 -10.62 11.58 3.81
CA MET A 238 -11.84 11.29 3.04
C MET A 238 -12.23 12.45 2.12
N ASN A 239 -11.79 13.68 2.45
CA ASN A 239 -11.92 14.88 1.63
C ASN A 239 -10.51 15.34 1.22
N PHE A 240 -10.25 15.53 -0.09
CA PHE A 240 -8.91 15.80 -0.63
C PHE A 240 -8.97 16.60 -1.95
#